data_87b8cd2f14d7f7ae4d25121b9839c5df
#
_entry.id   87b8cd2f14d7f7ae4d25121b9839c5df
#
_cell.length_a   1.000
_cell.length_b   1.000
_cell.length_c   1.000
_cell.angle_alpha   90.00
_cell.angle_beta   90.00
_cell.angle_gamma   90.00
#
_symmetry.space_group_name_H-M   'P 1'
#
loop_
_entity.id
_entity.type
_entity.pdbx_description
1 polymer ?
#
loop_
_entity_poly.entity_id
_entity_poly.type
_entity_poly.pdbx_seq_one_letter_code
_entity_poly.pdbx_strand_id
1 'polypeptide(L)'
;MTDEPTNFLYPFIDAQEDDPKSLLADLAASAQAKAAESLSLRRSTLEANTELIGSAAAEMARRFSSGGRLFTFGNGGSCTDCTTLSRLFAQPPVGKPLAAWSLTADQAIMTALGNDVGFELVFARQLIARGKAGDIAIAMSTSGSSPNLMAALKEARRRSMYTVGFAGYDGGAFAKSPDVDACFVVRSQSVHRIQESQALLGYQLWLAVHEQMAAQPVEAL
;
A
#
# COMPACT_ATOMS: atom_id res chain seq x y z
N MET A 1 11.29 -45.22 12.36
CA MET A 1 10.85 -43.98 11.71
C MET A 1 12.03 -43.04 11.84
N THR A 2 12.83 -42.91 10.81
CA THR A 2 14.01 -42.05 10.78
C THR A 2 13.51 -40.63 10.56
N ASP A 3 13.71 -39.78 11.56
CA ASP A 3 13.61 -38.32 11.38
C ASP A 3 14.55 -37.92 10.23
N GLU A 4 13.99 -37.66 9.05
CA GLU A 4 14.76 -36.94 8.05
C GLU A 4 14.88 -35.50 8.53
N PRO A 5 16.10 -35.02 8.72
CA PRO A 5 16.27 -33.68 9.25
C PRO A 5 15.76 -32.65 8.25
N THR A 6 15.03 -31.66 8.75
CA THR A 6 14.64 -30.43 8.02
C THR A 6 15.85 -29.61 7.51
N ASN A 7 17.05 -30.16 7.63
CA ASN A 7 18.34 -29.61 7.22
C ASN A 7 18.42 -29.18 5.74
N PHE A 8 17.58 -29.76 4.87
CA PHE A 8 17.49 -29.36 3.49
C PHE A 8 16.92 -27.92 3.33
N LEU A 9 15.94 -27.57 4.17
CA LEU A 9 15.30 -26.24 4.09
C LEU A 9 16.02 -25.20 4.96
N TYR A 10 16.60 -25.64 6.06
CA TYR A 10 17.26 -24.77 7.06
C TYR A 10 18.53 -25.42 7.59
N PRO A 11 19.60 -25.52 6.78
CA PRO A 11 20.82 -26.24 7.17
C PRO A 11 21.54 -25.63 8.38
N PHE A 12 21.19 -24.42 8.78
CA PHE A 12 21.76 -23.73 9.93
C PHE A 12 21.03 -24.03 11.27
N ILE A 13 19.85 -24.69 11.24
CA ILE A 13 19.09 -24.96 12.48
C ILE A 13 19.82 -25.97 13.38
N ASP A 14 20.48 -26.97 12.77
CA ASP A 14 21.18 -28.03 13.48
C ASP A 14 22.70 -27.77 13.56
N ALA A 15 23.20 -26.67 13.00
CA ALA A 15 24.58 -26.29 13.12
C ALA A 15 24.89 -25.84 14.55
N GLN A 16 25.82 -26.49 15.22
CA GLN A 16 26.34 -26.00 16.49
C GLN A 16 27.20 -24.76 16.23
N GLU A 17 26.88 -23.67 16.91
CA GLU A 17 27.66 -22.44 16.84
C GLU A 17 28.89 -22.56 17.73
N ASP A 18 30.06 -22.59 17.12
CA ASP A 18 31.34 -22.74 17.80
C ASP A 18 31.87 -21.42 18.41
N ASP A 19 31.36 -20.25 17.91
CA ASP A 19 31.72 -18.94 18.46
C ASP A 19 30.47 -18.02 18.58
N PRO A 20 29.70 -18.15 19.67
CA PRO A 20 28.52 -17.33 19.90
C PRO A 20 28.78 -15.82 19.95
N LYS A 21 29.99 -15.39 20.31
CA LYS A 21 30.35 -13.97 20.38
C LYS A 21 30.54 -13.38 18.99
N SER A 22 31.20 -14.12 18.09
CA SER A 22 31.35 -13.73 16.69
C SER A 22 30.00 -13.66 16.01
N LEU A 23 29.14 -14.67 16.20
CA LEU A 23 27.78 -14.67 15.66
C LEU A 23 26.95 -13.44 16.12
N LEU A 24 27.00 -13.13 17.42
CA LEU A 24 26.29 -11.96 17.96
C LEU A 24 26.84 -10.64 17.39
N ALA A 25 28.14 -10.52 17.19
CA ALA A 25 28.76 -9.35 16.58
C ALA A 25 28.31 -9.20 15.11
N ASP A 26 28.29 -10.28 14.34
CA ASP A 26 27.85 -10.29 12.95
C ASP A 26 26.35 -9.97 12.81
N LEU A 27 25.52 -10.51 13.70
CA LEU A 27 24.09 -10.19 13.75
C LEU A 27 23.85 -8.70 14.07
N ALA A 28 24.60 -8.15 15.04
CA ALA A 28 24.51 -6.74 15.39
C ALA A 28 24.94 -5.83 14.22
N ALA A 29 26.07 -6.15 13.57
CA ALA A 29 26.54 -5.41 12.39
C ALA A 29 25.53 -5.49 11.23
N SER A 30 24.97 -6.67 10.97
CA SER A 30 23.93 -6.88 9.96
C SER A 30 22.66 -6.07 10.28
N ALA A 31 22.23 -6.05 11.54
CA ALA A 31 21.06 -5.27 11.96
C ALA A 31 21.29 -3.76 11.77
N GLN A 32 22.46 -3.24 12.14
CA GLN A 32 22.82 -1.85 11.93
C GLN A 32 22.86 -1.47 10.45
N ALA A 33 23.47 -2.30 9.60
CA ALA A 33 23.51 -2.08 8.16
C ALA A 33 22.09 -2.03 7.55
N LYS A 34 21.24 -2.98 7.93
CA LYS A 34 19.84 -3.02 7.47
C LYS A 34 19.03 -1.79 7.93
N ALA A 35 19.25 -1.32 9.16
CA ALA A 35 18.62 -0.11 9.65
C ALA A 35 19.07 1.13 8.85
N ALA A 36 20.38 1.27 8.59
CA ALA A 36 20.91 2.36 7.79
C ALA A 36 20.37 2.36 6.35
N GLU A 37 20.29 1.19 5.71
CA GLU A 37 19.69 1.05 4.37
C GLU A 37 18.20 1.42 4.37
N SER A 38 17.42 1.01 5.38
CA SER A 38 16.00 1.37 5.50
C SER A 38 15.82 2.88 5.66
N LEU A 39 16.65 3.54 6.47
CA LEU A 39 16.60 5.00 6.64
C LEU A 39 16.95 5.74 5.34
N SER A 40 18.00 5.29 4.64
CA SER A 40 18.41 5.87 3.35
C SER A 40 17.30 5.72 2.31
N LEU A 41 16.70 4.52 2.19
CA LEU A 41 15.62 4.26 1.26
C LEU A 41 14.38 5.12 1.55
N ARG A 42 13.98 5.25 2.82
CA ARG A 42 12.83 6.09 3.21
C ARG A 42 13.05 7.55 2.83
N ARG A 43 14.25 8.09 3.08
CA ARG A 43 14.59 9.47 2.70
C ARG A 43 14.53 9.66 1.20
N SER A 44 15.23 8.86 0.42
CA SER A 44 15.23 8.96 -1.04
C SER A 44 13.84 8.72 -1.65
N THR A 45 13.03 7.86 -1.04
CA THR A 45 11.65 7.61 -1.47
C THR A 45 10.76 8.84 -1.26
N LEU A 46 10.86 9.52 -0.12
CA LEU A 46 10.11 10.75 0.13
C LEU A 46 10.55 11.88 -0.82
N GLU A 47 11.86 12.08 -0.96
CA GLU A 47 12.43 13.10 -1.86
C GLU A 47 11.93 12.89 -3.30
N ALA A 48 11.98 11.65 -3.80
CA ALA A 48 11.57 11.32 -5.17
C ALA A 48 10.05 11.45 -5.42
N ASN A 49 9.23 11.44 -4.38
CA ASN A 49 7.78 11.49 -4.50
C ASN A 49 7.14 12.78 -3.95
N THR A 50 7.93 13.78 -3.55
CA THR A 50 7.44 15.01 -2.91
C THR A 50 6.39 15.74 -3.75
N GLU A 51 6.68 15.97 -5.02
CA GLU A 51 5.75 16.65 -5.95
C GLU A 51 4.47 15.83 -6.19
N LEU A 52 4.64 14.50 -6.33
CA LEU A 52 3.52 13.60 -6.54
C LEU A 52 2.62 13.50 -5.29
N ILE A 53 3.19 13.54 -4.08
CA ILE A 53 2.42 13.62 -2.83
C ILE A 53 1.56 14.88 -2.83
N GLY A 54 2.14 16.04 -3.16
CA GLY A 54 1.43 17.31 -3.20
C GLY A 54 0.27 17.31 -4.20
N SER A 55 0.51 16.88 -5.43
CA SER A 55 -0.52 16.84 -6.48
C SER A 55 -1.61 15.81 -6.20
N ALA A 56 -1.26 14.62 -5.73
CA ALA A 56 -2.23 13.59 -5.36
C ALA A 56 -3.06 14.03 -4.15
N ALA A 57 -2.44 14.66 -3.15
CA ALA A 57 -3.14 15.17 -1.98
C ALA A 57 -4.16 16.25 -2.34
N ALA A 58 -3.80 17.18 -3.21
CA ALA A 58 -4.72 18.22 -3.69
C ALA A 58 -5.94 17.64 -4.40
N GLU A 59 -5.75 16.65 -5.30
CA GLU A 59 -6.86 16.00 -5.99
C GLU A 59 -7.72 15.16 -5.03
N MET A 60 -7.11 14.43 -4.10
CA MET A 60 -7.85 13.68 -3.08
C MET A 60 -8.65 14.61 -2.16
N ALA A 61 -8.06 15.71 -1.70
CA ALA A 61 -8.74 16.71 -0.87
C ALA A 61 -9.96 17.30 -1.59
N ARG A 62 -9.81 17.69 -2.86
CA ARG A 62 -10.90 18.17 -3.70
C ARG A 62 -12.06 17.15 -3.79
N ARG A 63 -11.72 15.86 -3.98
CA ARG A 63 -12.73 14.80 -4.05
C ARG A 63 -13.44 14.56 -2.73
N PHE A 64 -12.70 14.50 -1.62
CA PHE A 64 -13.30 14.40 -0.29
C PHE A 64 -14.21 15.58 0.03
N SER A 65 -13.82 16.81 -0.31
CA SER A 65 -14.65 18.00 -0.13
C SER A 65 -15.95 17.96 -0.95
N SER A 66 -15.93 17.22 -2.08
CA SER A 66 -17.11 16.97 -2.92
C SER A 66 -17.88 15.69 -2.53
N GLY A 67 -17.62 15.11 -1.35
CA GLY A 67 -18.30 13.91 -0.86
C GLY A 67 -17.81 12.61 -1.48
N GLY A 68 -16.63 12.59 -2.08
CA GLY A 68 -15.95 11.39 -2.56
C GLY A 68 -15.48 10.50 -1.41
N ARG A 69 -15.29 9.22 -1.69
CA ARG A 69 -14.91 8.19 -0.73
C ARG A 69 -13.64 7.49 -1.19
N LEU A 70 -12.86 7.00 -0.24
CA LEU A 70 -11.64 6.23 -0.49
C LEU A 70 -11.91 4.74 -0.38
N PHE A 71 -11.45 3.97 -1.36
CA PHE A 71 -11.35 2.52 -1.32
C PHE A 71 -9.90 2.10 -1.45
N THR A 72 -9.41 1.29 -0.51
CA THR A 72 -8.05 0.74 -0.54
C THR A 72 -8.09 -0.76 -0.75
N PHE A 73 -7.13 -1.32 -1.49
CA PHE A 73 -7.04 -2.77 -1.73
C PHE A 73 -5.61 -3.19 -2.08
N GLY A 74 -5.26 -4.43 -1.71
CA GLY A 74 -3.94 -5.02 -1.91
C GLY A 74 -3.96 -6.51 -1.56
N ASN A 75 -2.89 -7.22 -1.86
CA ASN A 75 -2.74 -8.64 -1.58
C ASN A 75 -1.72 -8.89 -0.46
N GLY A 76 -1.88 -9.99 0.29
CA GLY A 76 -0.92 -10.41 1.32
C GLY A 76 -0.63 -9.32 2.36
N GLY A 77 0.64 -8.99 2.59
CA GLY A 77 1.04 -7.92 3.52
C GLY A 77 0.50 -6.54 3.13
N SER A 78 0.42 -6.24 1.82
CA SER A 78 -0.18 -4.99 1.33
C SER A 78 -1.69 -4.88 1.63
N CYS A 79 -2.40 -5.99 1.90
CA CYS A 79 -3.76 -5.98 2.42
C CYS A 79 -3.83 -5.32 3.81
N THR A 80 -2.87 -5.63 4.69
CA THR A 80 -2.77 -5.03 6.02
C THR A 80 -2.42 -3.54 5.92
N ASP A 81 -1.51 -3.17 5.02
CA ASP A 81 -1.14 -1.77 4.77
C ASP A 81 -2.35 -0.97 4.26
N CYS A 82 -3.13 -1.52 3.33
CA CYS A 82 -4.38 -0.94 2.85
C CYS A 82 -5.40 -0.72 3.95
N THR A 83 -5.55 -1.69 4.85
CA THR A 83 -6.46 -1.59 5.99
C THR A 83 -6.00 -0.51 6.96
N THR A 84 -4.70 -0.44 7.24
CA THR A 84 -4.11 0.60 8.09
C THR A 84 -4.30 1.98 7.48
N LEU A 85 -4.03 2.13 6.18
CA LEU A 85 -4.21 3.41 5.48
C LEU A 85 -5.68 3.86 5.48
N SER A 86 -6.62 2.97 5.15
CA SER A 86 -8.05 3.32 5.18
C SER A 86 -8.52 3.73 6.57
N ARG A 87 -8.04 3.06 7.62
CA ARG A 87 -8.34 3.43 9.01
C ARG A 87 -7.76 4.78 9.39
N LEU A 88 -6.58 5.11 8.92
CA LEU A 88 -5.95 6.40 9.16
C LEU A 88 -6.79 7.56 8.60
N PHE A 89 -7.42 7.38 7.44
CA PHE A 89 -8.38 8.34 6.88
C PHE A 89 -9.72 8.33 7.61
N ALA A 90 -10.26 7.16 7.95
CA ALA A 90 -11.59 7.04 8.55
C ALA A 90 -11.62 7.42 10.04
N GLN A 91 -10.52 7.20 10.76
CA GLN A 91 -10.36 7.44 12.19
C GLN A 91 -9.01 8.09 12.46
N PRO A 92 -8.79 9.33 11.97
CA PRO A 92 -7.50 9.99 12.10
C PRO A 92 -7.19 10.35 13.55
N PRO A 93 -5.90 10.33 13.96
CA PRO A 93 -5.51 10.80 15.30
C PRO A 93 -5.70 12.31 15.47
N VAL A 94 -5.68 13.06 14.37
CA VAL A 94 -5.96 14.49 14.28
C VAL A 94 -6.69 14.81 12.98
N GLY A 95 -7.51 15.87 12.97
CA GLY A 95 -8.29 16.27 11.81
C GLY A 95 -9.69 15.62 11.75
N LYS A 96 -10.38 15.79 10.64
CA LYS A 96 -11.74 15.26 10.44
C LYS A 96 -11.71 13.86 9.85
N PRO A 97 -12.56 12.92 10.34
CA PRO A 97 -12.75 11.63 9.69
C PRO A 97 -13.20 11.80 8.23
N LEU A 98 -12.59 11.02 7.33
CA LEU A 98 -12.93 10.97 5.92
C LEU A 98 -13.47 9.59 5.57
N ALA A 99 -14.43 9.53 4.65
CA ALA A 99 -15.08 8.29 4.27
C ALA A 99 -14.09 7.36 3.55
N ALA A 100 -13.61 6.32 4.23
CA ALA A 100 -12.60 5.40 3.72
C ALA A 100 -12.86 3.96 4.16
N TRP A 101 -12.64 2.99 3.25
CA TRP A 101 -12.80 1.56 3.48
C TRP A 101 -11.70 0.75 2.80
N SER A 102 -11.27 -0.31 3.46
CA SER A 102 -10.48 -1.35 2.81
C SER A 102 -11.42 -2.41 2.22
N LEU A 103 -11.25 -2.72 0.93
CA LEU A 103 -12.00 -3.79 0.26
C LEU A 103 -11.59 -5.19 0.73
N THR A 104 -10.55 -5.29 1.54
CA THR A 104 -10.06 -6.54 2.13
C THR A 104 -10.63 -6.81 3.53
N ALA A 105 -11.36 -5.86 4.11
CA ALA A 105 -11.82 -5.95 5.50
C ALA A 105 -12.99 -6.94 5.69
N ASP A 106 -13.77 -7.20 4.65
CA ASP A 106 -14.90 -8.14 4.70
C ASP A 106 -14.48 -9.50 4.14
N GLN A 107 -14.16 -10.43 5.04
CA GLN A 107 -13.72 -11.77 4.70
C GLN A 107 -14.81 -12.58 3.98
N ALA A 108 -16.10 -12.37 4.32
CA ALA A 108 -17.20 -13.08 3.67
C ALA A 108 -17.32 -12.67 2.21
N ILE A 109 -17.23 -11.38 1.91
CA ILE A 109 -17.21 -10.89 0.52
C ILE A 109 -15.97 -11.40 -0.23
N MET A 110 -14.78 -11.34 0.39
CA MET A 110 -13.54 -11.79 -0.24
C MET A 110 -13.57 -13.27 -0.62
N THR A 111 -14.03 -14.12 0.32
CA THR A 111 -14.10 -15.56 0.10
C THR A 111 -15.21 -15.94 -0.87
N ALA A 112 -16.39 -15.34 -0.81
CA ALA A 112 -17.48 -15.56 -1.75
C ALA A 112 -17.08 -15.19 -3.19
N LEU A 113 -16.53 -13.97 -3.40
CA LEU A 113 -16.08 -13.55 -4.72
C LEU A 113 -14.91 -14.40 -5.24
N GLY A 114 -13.98 -14.80 -4.38
CA GLY A 114 -12.88 -15.69 -4.75
C GLY A 114 -13.35 -17.05 -5.22
N ASN A 115 -14.38 -17.61 -4.57
CA ASN A 115 -14.98 -18.90 -4.92
C ASN A 115 -15.87 -18.84 -6.16
N ASP A 116 -16.76 -17.84 -6.24
CA ASP A 116 -17.85 -17.83 -7.22
C ASP A 116 -17.48 -17.10 -8.53
N VAL A 117 -16.56 -16.13 -8.47
CA VAL A 117 -16.21 -15.26 -9.61
C VAL A 117 -14.74 -15.41 -10.02
N GLY A 118 -13.88 -15.76 -9.08
CA GLY A 118 -12.44 -15.88 -9.25
C GLY A 118 -11.66 -14.73 -8.61
N PHE A 119 -10.45 -15.05 -8.13
CA PHE A 119 -9.61 -14.13 -7.37
C PHE A 119 -9.19 -12.90 -8.17
N GLU A 120 -9.12 -13.01 -9.49
CA GLU A 120 -8.76 -11.89 -10.35
C GLU A 120 -9.77 -10.73 -10.28
N LEU A 121 -11.03 -11.01 -9.97
CA LEU A 121 -12.10 -10.01 -9.96
C LEU A 121 -12.56 -9.58 -8.56
N VAL A 122 -11.94 -10.08 -7.50
CA VAL A 122 -12.41 -9.84 -6.10
C VAL A 122 -12.53 -8.35 -5.75
N PHE A 123 -11.61 -7.51 -6.20
CA PHE A 123 -11.66 -6.07 -5.95
C PHE A 123 -12.49 -5.32 -6.99
N ALA A 124 -12.36 -5.68 -8.26
CA ALA A 124 -13.14 -5.06 -9.33
C ALA A 124 -14.67 -5.19 -9.08
N ARG A 125 -15.14 -6.38 -8.66
CA ARG A 125 -16.55 -6.62 -8.33
C ARG A 125 -17.06 -5.76 -7.18
N GLN A 126 -16.23 -5.52 -6.17
CA GLN A 126 -16.59 -4.64 -5.06
C GLN A 126 -16.65 -3.16 -5.50
N LEU A 127 -15.74 -2.72 -6.37
CA LEU A 127 -15.80 -1.37 -6.95
C LEU A 127 -17.03 -1.21 -7.87
N ILE A 128 -17.42 -2.26 -8.60
CA ILE A 128 -18.66 -2.28 -9.38
C ILE A 128 -19.89 -2.02 -8.49
N ALA A 129 -19.93 -2.64 -7.34
CA ALA A 129 -21.07 -2.52 -6.43
C ALA A 129 -21.09 -1.21 -5.64
N ARG A 130 -19.95 -0.62 -5.30
CA ARG A 130 -19.83 0.46 -4.33
C ARG A 130 -19.29 1.77 -4.91
N GLY A 131 -18.38 1.68 -5.90
CA GLY A 131 -17.67 2.83 -6.44
C GLY A 131 -18.53 3.69 -7.36
N LYS A 132 -18.36 5.01 -7.28
CA LYS A 132 -19.02 6.00 -8.13
C LYS A 132 -18.01 7.07 -8.59
N ALA A 133 -18.41 7.85 -9.56
CA ALA A 133 -17.63 9.00 -10.01
C ALA A 133 -17.31 9.95 -8.84
N GLY A 134 -16.09 10.46 -8.80
CA GLY A 134 -15.59 11.29 -7.70
C GLY A 134 -14.94 10.53 -6.54
N ASP A 135 -15.14 9.22 -6.41
CA ASP A 135 -14.45 8.41 -5.42
C ASP A 135 -12.93 8.25 -5.76
N ILE A 136 -12.19 7.69 -4.83
CA ILE A 136 -10.75 7.45 -4.89
C ILE A 136 -10.49 5.96 -4.71
N ALA A 137 -9.59 5.39 -5.50
CA ALA A 137 -9.16 4.00 -5.42
C ALA A 137 -7.64 3.94 -5.22
N ILE A 138 -7.17 3.36 -4.13
CA ILE A 138 -5.74 3.14 -3.86
C ILE A 138 -5.44 1.65 -3.88
N ALA A 139 -4.57 1.23 -4.79
CA ALA A 139 -4.01 -0.11 -4.84
C ALA A 139 -2.60 -0.13 -4.26
N MET A 140 -2.31 -1.05 -3.35
CA MET A 140 -0.97 -1.26 -2.80
C MET A 140 -0.42 -2.63 -3.22
N SER A 141 0.81 -2.63 -3.73
CA SER A 141 1.49 -3.83 -4.20
C SER A 141 3.01 -3.67 -4.08
N THR A 142 3.73 -4.72 -3.75
CA THR A 142 5.19 -4.69 -3.86
C THR A 142 5.66 -4.84 -5.29
N SER A 143 4.98 -5.60 -6.14
CA SER A 143 5.33 -5.80 -7.55
C SER A 143 4.70 -4.77 -8.50
N GLY A 144 3.60 -4.14 -8.12
CA GLY A 144 2.83 -3.26 -9.01
C GLY A 144 2.22 -3.96 -10.22
N SER A 145 2.06 -5.29 -10.21
CA SER A 145 1.68 -6.05 -11.41
C SER A 145 0.63 -7.14 -11.18
N SER A 146 0.04 -7.21 -9.98
CA SER A 146 -0.96 -8.23 -9.65
C SER A 146 -2.22 -8.09 -10.52
N PRO A 147 -2.69 -9.15 -11.22
CA PRO A 147 -3.82 -9.06 -12.16
C PRO A 147 -5.12 -8.54 -11.54
N ASN A 148 -5.45 -8.98 -10.31
CA ASN A 148 -6.66 -8.52 -9.60
C ASN A 148 -6.63 -7.03 -9.23
N LEU A 149 -5.45 -6.48 -8.94
CA LEU A 149 -5.28 -5.06 -8.66
C LEU A 149 -5.39 -4.24 -9.96
N MET A 150 -4.78 -4.73 -11.05
CA MET A 150 -4.90 -4.09 -12.36
C MET A 150 -6.36 -4.08 -12.85
N ALA A 151 -7.09 -5.19 -12.71
CA ALA A 151 -8.50 -5.27 -13.06
C ALA A 151 -9.35 -4.26 -12.25
N ALA A 152 -9.04 -4.10 -10.97
CA ALA A 152 -9.72 -3.14 -10.09
C ALA A 152 -9.40 -1.68 -10.46
N LEU A 153 -8.14 -1.35 -10.74
CA LEU A 153 -7.74 0.00 -11.18
C LEU A 153 -8.39 0.38 -12.50
N LYS A 154 -8.41 -0.53 -13.47
CA LYS A 154 -9.12 -0.36 -14.74
C LYS A 154 -10.62 -0.09 -14.53
N GLU A 155 -11.28 -0.86 -13.65
CA GLU A 155 -12.69 -0.65 -13.33
C GLU A 155 -12.91 0.68 -12.61
N ALA A 156 -12.03 1.07 -11.67
CA ALA A 156 -12.06 2.36 -11.00
C ALA A 156 -11.97 3.52 -12.00
N ARG A 157 -11.01 3.43 -12.95
CA ARG A 157 -10.85 4.43 -14.01
C ARG A 157 -12.10 4.54 -14.88
N ARG A 158 -12.69 3.40 -15.29
CA ARG A 158 -13.95 3.35 -16.05
C ARG A 158 -15.11 4.06 -15.33
N ARG A 159 -15.08 4.08 -13.99
CA ARG A 159 -16.07 4.76 -13.13
C ARG A 159 -15.72 6.20 -12.80
N SER A 160 -14.71 6.78 -13.44
CA SER A 160 -14.24 8.14 -13.17
C SER A 160 -13.79 8.35 -11.71
N MET A 161 -13.28 7.30 -11.09
CA MET A 161 -12.58 7.39 -9.80
C MET A 161 -11.15 7.89 -10.03
N TYR A 162 -10.56 8.54 -9.03
CA TYR A 162 -9.13 8.85 -9.03
C TYR A 162 -8.36 7.62 -8.59
N THR A 163 -7.38 7.22 -9.39
CA THR A 163 -6.66 5.97 -9.19
C THR A 163 -5.22 6.21 -8.76
N VAL A 164 -4.85 5.59 -7.65
CA VAL A 164 -3.50 5.72 -7.07
C VAL A 164 -2.90 4.31 -6.90
N GLY A 165 -1.68 4.13 -7.38
CA GLY A 165 -0.91 2.92 -7.19
C GLY A 165 0.28 3.14 -6.26
N PHE A 166 0.52 2.22 -5.33
CA PHE A 166 1.78 2.09 -4.60
C PHE A 166 2.47 0.83 -5.10
N ALA A 167 3.68 0.99 -5.62
CA ALA A 167 4.45 -0.12 -6.18
C ALA A 167 5.89 -0.13 -5.64
N GLY A 168 6.54 -1.27 -5.73
CA GLY A 168 7.96 -1.42 -5.48
C GLY A 168 8.73 -1.63 -6.77
N TYR A 169 10.01 -2.00 -6.64
CA TYR A 169 10.95 -2.27 -7.73
C TYR A 169 11.04 -1.09 -8.71
N ASP A 170 10.57 -1.27 -9.93
CA ASP A 170 10.49 -0.25 -11.00
C ASP A 170 9.08 0.31 -11.21
N GLY A 171 8.12 -0.09 -10.36
CA GLY A 171 6.72 0.31 -10.44
C GLY A 171 5.82 -0.67 -11.19
N GLY A 172 6.39 -1.66 -11.86
CA GLY A 172 5.67 -2.72 -12.56
C GLY A 172 4.67 -2.21 -13.60
N ALA A 173 3.52 -2.88 -13.67
CA ALA A 173 2.42 -2.50 -14.56
C ALA A 173 1.73 -1.20 -14.10
N PHE A 174 1.72 -0.88 -12.79
CA PHE A 174 1.09 0.35 -12.28
C PHE A 174 1.72 1.59 -12.89
N ALA A 175 3.06 1.66 -12.93
CA ALA A 175 3.79 2.83 -13.43
C ALA A 175 3.62 3.06 -14.95
N LYS A 176 3.13 2.06 -15.67
CA LYS A 176 2.99 2.09 -17.14
C LYS A 176 1.53 2.15 -17.60
N SER A 177 0.59 1.97 -16.67
CA SER A 177 -0.83 1.85 -17.02
C SER A 177 -1.50 3.23 -17.14
N PRO A 178 -2.28 3.47 -18.20
CA PRO A 178 -3.12 4.66 -18.31
C PRO A 178 -4.30 4.64 -17.32
N ASP A 179 -4.53 3.50 -16.66
CA ASP A 179 -5.58 3.34 -15.65
C ASP A 179 -5.12 3.79 -14.25
N VAL A 180 -3.89 4.30 -14.11
CA VAL A 180 -3.31 4.79 -12.85
C VAL A 180 -2.96 6.27 -13.00
N ASP A 181 -3.67 7.14 -12.28
CA ASP A 181 -3.46 8.59 -12.33
C ASP A 181 -2.19 9.03 -11.59
N ALA A 182 -1.87 8.37 -10.47
CA ALA A 182 -0.67 8.61 -9.68
C ALA A 182 -0.03 7.30 -9.22
N CYS A 183 1.26 7.12 -9.45
CA CYS A 183 1.98 5.91 -9.04
C CYS A 183 3.19 6.26 -8.16
N PHE A 184 3.11 5.92 -6.88
CA PHE A 184 4.22 6.03 -5.93
C PHE A 184 5.11 4.80 -6.02
N VAL A 185 6.40 5.02 -6.36
CA VAL A 185 7.34 3.91 -6.57
C VAL A 185 8.43 3.90 -5.50
N VAL A 186 8.55 2.79 -4.78
CA VAL A 186 9.64 2.50 -3.85
C VAL A 186 10.69 1.64 -4.55
N ARG A 187 11.84 2.20 -4.87
CA ARG A 187 12.92 1.51 -5.61
C ARG A 187 13.78 0.67 -4.68
N SER A 188 13.38 -0.56 -4.43
CA SER A 188 14.10 -1.55 -3.62
C SER A 188 13.83 -2.96 -4.14
N GLN A 189 14.76 -3.89 -3.86
CA GLN A 189 14.59 -5.33 -4.12
C GLN A 189 14.07 -6.08 -2.88
N SER A 190 13.97 -5.43 -1.73
CA SER A 190 13.48 -6.02 -0.48
C SER A 190 12.00 -5.73 -0.30
N VAL A 191 11.18 -6.78 -0.33
CA VAL A 191 9.71 -6.68 -0.11
C VAL A 191 9.38 -5.98 1.20
N HIS A 192 10.07 -6.31 2.29
CA HIS A 192 9.83 -5.70 3.61
C HIS A 192 10.13 -4.20 3.60
N ARG A 193 11.26 -3.78 3.03
CA ARG A 193 11.63 -2.36 2.94
C ARG A 193 10.71 -1.58 2.00
N ILE A 194 10.21 -2.24 0.94
CA ILE A 194 9.16 -1.65 0.07
C ILE A 194 7.91 -1.35 0.90
N GLN A 195 7.40 -2.33 1.65
CA GLN A 195 6.19 -2.14 2.47
C GLN A 195 6.37 -1.08 3.56
N GLU A 196 7.50 -1.08 4.27
CA GLU A 196 7.81 -0.04 5.26
C GLU A 196 7.82 1.38 4.66
N SER A 197 8.38 1.53 3.46
CA SER A 197 8.44 2.83 2.77
C SER A 197 7.07 3.19 2.16
N GLN A 198 6.27 2.22 1.71
CA GLN A 198 4.89 2.45 1.27
C GLN A 198 4.00 2.91 2.43
N ALA A 199 4.17 2.34 3.62
CA ALA A 199 3.46 2.80 4.82
C ALA A 199 3.80 4.27 5.16
N LEU A 200 5.09 4.64 5.06
CA LEU A 200 5.53 6.02 5.24
C LEU A 200 4.95 6.97 4.19
N LEU A 201 4.98 6.60 2.91
CA LEU A 201 4.35 7.37 1.83
C LEU A 201 2.84 7.54 2.06
N GLY A 202 2.16 6.48 2.48
CA GLY A 202 0.73 6.52 2.81
C GLY A 202 0.42 7.49 3.94
N TYR A 203 1.26 7.52 4.98
CA TYR A 203 1.16 8.47 6.07
C TYR A 203 1.38 9.92 5.61
N GLN A 204 2.41 10.16 4.79
CA GLN A 204 2.69 11.50 4.24
C GLN A 204 1.57 11.98 3.32
N LEU A 205 1.02 11.09 2.49
CA LEU A 205 -0.14 11.40 1.64
C LEU A 205 -1.37 11.75 2.49
N TRP A 206 -1.64 10.98 3.56
CA TRP A 206 -2.72 11.28 4.50
C TRP A 206 -2.55 12.66 5.15
N LEU A 207 -1.35 12.97 5.63
CA LEU A 207 -1.03 14.26 6.26
C LEU A 207 -1.26 15.41 5.27
N ALA A 208 -0.70 15.29 4.07
CA ALA A 208 -0.84 16.30 3.03
C ALA A 208 -2.31 16.52 2.59
N VAL A 209 -3.13 15.46 2.54
CA VAL A 209 -4.58 15.59 2.27
C VAL A 209 -5.26 16.41 3.36
N HIS A 210 -4.97 16.15 4.63
CA HIS A 210 -5.57 16.89 5.74
C HIS A 210 -5.12 18.36 5.76
N GLU A 211 -3.86 18.64 5.44
CA GLU A 211 -3.33 20.01 5.31
C GLU A 211 -4.04 20.74 4.16
N GLN A 212 -4.20 20.13 3.00
CA GLN A 212 -4.93 20.70 1.88
C GLN A 212 -6.41 20.99 2.22
N MET A 213 -7.06 20.08 2.93
CA MET A 213 -8.46 20.27 3.35
C MET A 213 -8.61 21.39 4.40
N ALA A 214 -7.62 21.52 5.31
CA ALA A 214 -7.62 22.59 6.31
C ALA A 214 -7.37 23.98 5.68
N ALA A 215 -6.60 24.02 4.59
CA ALA A 215 -6.32 25.25 3.86
C ALA A 215 -7.47 25.73 2.94
N GLN A 216 -8.46 24.87 2.64
CA GLN A 216 -9.63 25.26 1.87
C GLN A 216 -10.54 26.16 2.74
N PRO A 217 -10.96 27.33 2.25
CA PRO A 217 -11.92 28.15 2.98
C PRO A 217 -13.21 27.33 3.21
N VAL A 218 -13.72 27.35 4.43
CA VAL A 218 -15.07 26.86 4.71
C VAL A 218 -16.01 27.78 3.94
N GLU A 219 -16.51 27.34 2.77
CA GLU A 219 -17.64 28.05 2.15
C GLU A 219 -18.77 28.02 3.17
N ALA A 220 -19.10 29.21 3.67
CA ALA A 220 -20.24 29.39 4.56
C ALA A 220 -21.52 29.00 3.79
N LEU A 221 -22.24 28.00 4.31
CA LEU A 221 -23.58 27.61 3.87
C LEU A 221 -24.55 28.73 4.08
#